data_769c97ce60fd89a019466625db6eaa5c
#
_entry.id   769c97ce60fd89a019466625db6eaa5c
#
_cell.length_a   1.000
_cell.length_b   1.000
_cell.length_c   1.000
_cell.angle_alpha   90.00
_cell.angle_beta   90.00
_cell.angle_gamma   90.00
#
_symmetry.space_group_name_H-M   'P 1'
#
loop_
_entity.id
_entity.type
_entity.pdbx_description
1 polymer ?
#
loop_
_entity_poly.entity_id
_entity_poly.type
_entity_poly.pdbx_seq_one_letter_code
_entity_poly.pdbx_strand_id
1 'polypeptide(L)'
;MADVRLWGYKIYRICGALILVLQLSYVGLGLRCYCNQCPPTSDLPSNSCMARPNSKCFTAVTINYMEDETTESWDYGCLGDDESTLLQCKGDLVPHHVPKTIACCDSGDDCNWELTPKVVERSTTPVPEYEVPKKYENITHIALLISVTVCFVILIITVTFVYLRYRKRELEREQILEEAENETFIGTGETLHDLIEQSQSSGSGSGLPLLVQRTIAKQIHLIKSIGKGRYGEVWKGKWRGENVAVKIFFTTEEQSWFRETELYQTVLLRHDNILGFIAADIKGTGSWTQLFLITDYHENGSLYDYLKLHTLDTHEMLLLCHSASCGISHLHTEIFGTRGKPAIAHRDIKTKNILVKKNGTCCIADLGLAVRYISESSEVDIAPNTRSGTKRYMAPEVLEDRVNKNHFDAYKQADMYAFGLVVWEVARRCIIGGIAEDHALPYFDCLHSDPSFEDVRKIVCVEQIRPAIPNRWISDPYMKILTKVMIECWSPNPAARLTSLRVKKTLGKMLESIELHTKLSSQS
;
A
#
# COMPACT_ATOMS: atom_id res chain seq x y z
N MET A 1 -37.02 -22.76 -27.39
CA MET A 1 -36.27 -21.77 -26.58
C MET A 1 -34.74 -21.98 -26.59
N ALA A 2 -34.21 -22.91 -27.34
CA ALA A 2 -32.75 -23.18 -27.41
C ALA A 2 -32.04 -22.40 -28.53
N ASP A 3 -32.73 -21.97 -29.58
CA ASP A 3 -32.11 -21.34 -30.74
C ASP A 3 -31.77 -19.84 -30.59
N VAL A 4 -32.40 -19.13 -29.67
CA VAL A 4 -32.17 -17.68 -29.48
C VAL A 4 -30.87 -17.41 -28.70
N ARG A 5 -30.41 -18.37 -27.90
CA ARG A 5 -29.15 -18.24 -27.15
C ARG A 5 -27.89 -18.47 -28.01
N LEU A 6 -27.97 -19.28 -29.05
CA LEU A 6 -26.84 -19.53 -29.95
C LEU A 6 -26.58 -18.36 -30.92
N TRP A 7 -27.62 -17.59 -31.27
CA TRP A 7 -27.48 -16.41 -32.13
C TRP A 7 -26.85 -15.23 -31.39
N GLY A 8 -27.19 -15.02 -30.14
CA GLY A 8 -26.57 -13.98 -29.30
C GLY A 8 -25.06 -14.18 -29.12
N TYR A 9 -24.62 -15.43 -28.94
CA TYR A 9 -23.20 -15.76 -28.73
C TYR A 9 -22.36 -15.58 -30.04
N LYS A 10 -22.94 -15.81 -31.21
CA LYS A 10 -22.27 -15.57 -32.51
C LYS A 10 -22.12 -14.09 -32.81
N ILE A 11 -23.13 -13.27 -32.51
CA ILE A 11 -23.06 -11.80 -32.72
C ILE A 11 -22.03 -11.17 -31.77
N TYR A 12 -21.94 -11.62 -30.49
CA TYR A 12 -20.94 -11.12 -29.53
C TYR A 12 -19.50 -11.44 -29.97
N ARG A 13 -19.26 -12.62 -30.55
CA ARG A 13 -17.95 -12.99 -31.10
C ARG A 13 -17.57 -12.22 -32.33
N ILE A 14 -18.53 -11.90 -33.23
CA ILE A 14 -18.27 -11.13 -34.43
C ILE A 14 -18.04 -9.65 -34.12
N CYS A 15 -18.81 -9.06 -33.19
CA CYS A 15 -18.58 -7.69 -32.72
C CYS A 15 -17.25 -7.56 -31.92
N GLY A 16 -16.90 -8.55 -31.11
CA GLY A 16 -15.61 -8.58 -30.39
C GLY A 16 -14.42 -8.70 -31.34
N ALA A 17 -14.53 -9.52 -32.39
CA ALA A 17 -13.48 -9.65 -33.40
C ALA A 17 -13.36 -8.38 -34.29
N LEU A 18 -14.47 -7.70 -34.61
CA LEU A 18 -14.44 -6.43 -35.34
C LEU A 18 -13.83 -5.29 -34.51
N ILE A 19 -14.10 -5.24 -33.19
CA ILE A 19 -13.47 -4.26 -32.28
C ILE A 19 -11.99 -4.53 -32.14
N LEU A 20 -11.56 -5.81 -32.07
CA LEU A 20 -10.14 -6.17 -32.03
C LEU A 20 -9.40 -5.86 -33.34
N VAL A 21 -10.06 -6.06 -34.51
CA VAL A 21 -9.48 -5.72 -35.81
C VAL A 21 -9.43 -4.20 -36.00
N LEU A 22 -10.39 -3.44 -35.48
CA LEU A 22 -10.36 -1.98 -35.50
C LEU A 22 -9.33 -1.39 -34.52
N GLN A 23 -9.01 -2.08 -33.41
CA GLN A 23 -7.92 -1.67 -32.51
C GLN A 23 -6.52 -2.04 -33.03
N LEU A 24 -6.41 -3.09 -33.86
CA LEU A 24 -5.14 -3.47 -34.49
C LEU A 24 -4.80 -2.65 -35.76
N SER A 25 -5.75 -1.89 -36.31
CA SER A 25 -5.53 -1.01 -37.48
C SER A 25 -5.08 0.41 -37.11
N TYR A 26 -4.87 0.73 -35.81
CA TYR A 26 -4.37 2.01 -35.31
C TYR A 26 -3.01 1.88 -34.63
N VAL A 27 -2.12 1.07 -35.19
CA VAL A 27 -0.69 1.28 -34.96
C VAL A 27 -0.27 2.29 -36.00
N GLY A 28 -0.52 3.57 -35.75
CA GLY A 28 0.04 4.66 -36.54
C GLY A 28 1.56 4.55 -36.47
N LEU A 29 2.20 4.36 -37.62
CA LEU A 29 3.63 4.51 -37.78
C LEU A 29 4.01 5.90 -37.22
N GLY A 30 4.88 5.96 -36.21
CA GLY A 30 5.35 7.23 -35.68
C GLY A 30 6.01 8.06 -36.78
N LEU A 31 5.84 9.39 -36.74
CA LEU A 31 6.40 10.34 -37.70
C LEU A 31 7.91 10.47 -37.45
N ARG A 32 8.74 10.31 -38.48
CA ARG A 32 10.18 10.53 -38.39
C ARG A 32 10.49 12.02 -38.58
N CYS A 33 11.29 12.60 -37.68
CA CYS A 33 11.72 13.99 -37.72
C CYS A 33 13.24 14.07 -37.84
N TYR A 34 13.72 15.07 -38.55
CA TYR A 34 15.12 15.43 -38.51
C TYR A 34 15.48 16.04 -37.14
N CYS A 35 16.67 15.70 -36.61
CA CYS A 35 17.11 16.25 -35.34
C CYS A 35 18.65 16.42 -35.32
N ASN A 36 19.13 17.52 -34.73
CA ASN A 36 20.56 17.82 -34.63
C ASN A 36 21.17 17.44 -33.26
N GLN A 37 20.36 17.27 -32.25
CA GLN A 37 20.77 16.81 -30.92
C GLN A 37 19.88 15.63 -30.47
N CYS A 38 19.98 14.48 -31.16
CA CYS A 38 19.17 13.31 -30.89
C CYS A 38 19.71 12.52 -29.71
N PRO A 39 18.85 11.95 -28.83
CA PRO A 39 19.27 10.92 -27.90
C PRO A 39 19.72 9.68 -28.70
N PRO A 40 20.79 8.99 -28.32
CA PRO A 40 21.29 7.82 -29.04
C PRO A 40 20.28 6.66 -28.94
N THR A 41 19.61 6.35 -30.06
CA THR A 41 18.77 5.15 -30.20
C THR A 41 19.39 4.23 -31.25
N SER A 42 19.46 2.93 -30.97
CA SER A 42 20.21 1.95 -31.76
C SER A 42 19.65 1.64 -33.16
N ASP A 43 18.44 2.10 -33.48
CA ASP A 43 17.68 1.64 -34.66
C ASP A 43 17.36 2.72 -35.71
N LEU A 44 17.85 3.95 -35.55
CA LEU A 44 17.57 5.08 -36.43
C LEU A 44 18.86 5.72 -37.00
N PRO A 45 18.83 6.36 -38.17
CA PRO A 45 19.96 7.12 -38.69
C PRO A 45 20.41 8.21 -37.71
N SER A 46 21.69 8.53 -37.69
CA SER A 46 22.34 9.39 -36.68
C SER A 46 21.79 10.81 -36.52
N ASN A 47 20.85 11.26 -37.35
CA ASN A 47 20.27 12.60 -37.33
C ASN A 47 18.73 12.54 -37.42
N SER A 48 18.09 11.54 -36.83
CA SER A 48 16.63 11.43 -36.83
C SER A 48 16.07 10.91 -35.51
N CYS A 49 14.88 11.37 -35.15
CA CYS A 49 14.08 10.91 -34.03
C CYS A 49 12.68 10.49 -34.50
N MET A 50 12.02 9.60 -33.75
CA MET A 50 10.63 9.20 -34.01
C MET A 50 9.68 9.95 -33.08
N ALA A 51 8.83 10.78 -33.64
CA ALA A 51 7.70 11.35 -32.91
C ALA A 51 6.63 10.26 -32.70
N ARG A 52 6.02 10.20 -31.52
CA ARG A 52 4.95 9.25 -31.20
C ARG A 52 3.67 9.60 -31.97
N PRO A 53 2.70 8.67 -32.07
CA PRO A 53 1.41 8.95 -32.72
C PRO A 53 0.77 10.22 -32.13
N ASN A 54 0.40 11.17 -32.97
CA ASN A 54 -0.14 12.50 -32.64
C ASN A 54 0.87 13.55 -32.11
N SER A 55 2.16 13.29 -32.06
CA SER A 55 3.20 14.28 -31.82
C SER A 55 3.70 14.91 -33.12
N LYS A 56 4.37 16.05 -33.03
CA LYS A 56 4.84 16.84 -34.19
C LYS A 56 6.37 16.95 -34.22
N CYS A 57 6.92 17.16 -35.40
CA CYS A 57 8.28 17.60 -35.57
C CYS A 57 8.39 19.12 -35.35
N PHE A 58 9.51 19.61 -34.85
CA PHE A 58 9.72 21.06 -34.67
C PHE A 58 11.06 21.54 -35.25
N THR A 59 11.07 22.81 -35.60
CA THR A 59 12.26 23.60 -35.93
C THR A 59 12.21 24.88 -35.12
N ALA A 60 13.27 25.15 -34.33
CA ALA A 60 13.41 26.36 -33.55
C ALA A 60 14.62 27.17 -34.00
N VAL A 61 14.46 28.51 -34.07
CA VAL A 61 15.54 29.45 -34.33
C VAL A 61 15.70 30.34 -33.12
N THR A 62 16.93 30.47 -32.65
CA THR A 62 17.33 31.37 -31.55
C THR A 62 18.40 32.32 -32.04
N ILE A 63 18.21 33.62 -31.82
CA ILE A 63 19.21 34.63 -32.16
C ILE A 63 20.06 34.95 -30.92
N ASN A 64 21.33 34.65 -30.99
CA ASN A 64 22.30 34.97 -29.93
C ASN A 64 23.07 36.22 -30.31
N TYR A 65 23.03 37.25 -29.46
CA TYR A 65 23.82 38.48 -29.62
C TYR A 65 25.15 38.31 -28.86
N MET A 66 26.26 38.21 -29.60
CA MET A 66 27.61 38.34 -29.04
C MET A 66 28.15 39.71 -29.40
N GLU A 67 29.13 40.24 -28.64
CA GLU A 67 29.55 41.65 -28.65
C GLU A 67 29.85 42.30 -30.03
N ASP A 68 30.04 41.52 -31.13
CA ASP A 68 30.21 42.03 -32.49
C ASP A 68 29.56 41.19 -33.62
N GLU A 69 28.89 40.09 -33.32
CA GLU A 69 28.19 39.26 -34.35
C GLU A 69 26.88 38.68 -33.83
N THR A 70 25.83 38.76 -34.66
CA THR A 70 24.58 38.03 -34.42
C THR A 70 24.68 36.65 -35.05
N THR A 71 24.58 35.60 -34.22
CA THR A 71 24.59 34.21 -34.69
C THR A 71 23.21 33.59 -34.53
N GLU A 72 22.72 32.93 -35.59
CA GLU A 72 21.50 32.13 -35.54
C GLU A 72 21.84 30.68 -35.18
N SER A 73 21.19 30.14 -34.13
CA SER A 73 21.25 28.72 -33.82
C SER A 73 19.93 28.03 -34.18
N TRP A 74 20.06 26.92 -34.89
CA TRP A 74 18.93 26.13 -35.38
C TRP A 74 18.86 24.82 -34.63
N ASP A 75 17.70 24.54 -33.99
CA ASP A 75 17.41 23.31 -33.28
C ASP A 75 16.25 22.57 -33.94
N TYR A 76 16.46 21.28 -34.21
CA TYR A 76 15.48 20.39 -34.84
C TYR A 76 15.23 19.21 -33.94
N GLY A 77 13.98 18.72 -33.89
CA GLY A 77 13.66 17.54 -33.08
C GLY A 77 12.21 17.08 -33.11
N CYS A 78 11.93 16.13 -32.22
CA CYS A 78 10.60 15.58 -31.95
C CYS A 78 10.04 16.15 -30.64
N LEU A 79 8.75 16.51 -30.61
CA LEU A 79 8.08 16.89 -29.38
C LEU A 79 7.73 15.65 -28.54
N GLY A 80 7.96 15.70 -27.22
CA GLY A 80 7.61 14.65 -26.27
C GLY A 80 6.16 14.72 -25.80
N ASP A 81 5.67 13.63 -25.16
CA ASP A 81 4.28 13.50 -24.69
C ASP A 81 3.90 14.42 -23.52
N ASP A 82 4.89 14.85 -22.73
CA ASP A 82 4.65 15.62 -21.50
C ASP A 82 4.54 17.13 -21.74
N GLU A 83 4.75 17.57 -22.96
CA GLU A 83 4.74 18.95 -23.34
C GLU A 83 3.49 19.26 -24.16
N SER A 84 2.66 20.18 -23.68
CA SER A 84 1.45 20.60 -24.38
C SER A 84 1.82 21.15 -25.76
N THR A 85 1.74 20.30 -26.79
CA THR A 85 2.10 20.58 -28.19
C THR A 85 1.51 21.88 -28.74
N LEU A 86 0.35 22.30 -28.22
CA LEU A 86 -0.35 23.54 -28.59
C LEU A 86 0.37 24.81 -28.10
N LEU A 87 1.07 24.79 -26.96
CA LEU A 87 1.78 25.94 -26.42
C LEU A 87 3.19 26.09 -27.01
N GLN A 88 3.87 24.97 -27.28
CA GLN A 88 5.24 25.01 -27.82
C GLN A 88 5.28 25.42 -29.30
N CYS A 89 4.32 24.95 -30.11
CA CYS A 89 4.24 25.31 -31.51
C CYS A 89 3.74 26.75 -31.77
N LYS A 90 3.45 27.53 -30.74
CA LYS A 90 3.06 28.95 -30.78
C LYS A 90 4.01 29.81 -29.95
N GLY A 91 5.28 29.50 -30.01
CA GLY A 91 6.33 30.21 -29.25
C GLY A 91 6.46 31.70 -29.55
N ASP A 92 5.93 32.16 -30.68
CA ASP A 92 5.81 33.57 -31.09
C ASP A 92 4.82 34.37 -30.21
N LEU A 93 3.91 33.69 -29.48
CA LEU A 93 2.94 34.34 -28.60
C LEU A 93 3.46 34.58 -27.19
N VAL A 94 4.59 33.98 -26.80
CA VAL A 94 5.17 34.10 -25.46
C VAL A 94 6.44 34.98 -25.51
N PRO A 95 6.58 36.02 -24.67
CA PRO A 95 7.79 36.83 -24.63
C PRO A 95 8.96 36.00 -24.09
N HIS A 96 10.04 35.88 -24.88
CA HIS A 96 11.28 35.24 -24.49
C HIS A 96 12.34 36.29 -24.20
N HIS A 97 13.26 36.04 -23.24
CA HIS A 97 14.39 36.91 -22.93
C HIS A 97 15.39 36.98 -24.09
N VAL A 98 15.44 35.95 -24.93
CA VAL A 98 16.23 35.89 -26.17
C VAL A 98 15.24 35.68 -27.31
N PRO A 99 15.38 36.41 -28.44
CA PRO A 99 14.49 36.22 -29.57
C PRO A 99 14.54 34.78 -30.08
N LYS A 100 13.43 34.08 -29.94
CA LYS A 100 13.27 32.69 -30.34
C LYS A 100 11.92 32.48 -31.02
N THR A 101 11.89 31.69 -32.08
CA THR A 101 10.65 31.27 -32.72
C THR A 101 10.70 29.78 -33.00
N ILE A 102 9.53 29.14 -32.98
CA ILE A 102 9.36 27.69 -33.18
C ILE A 102 8.26 27.46 -34.19
N ALA A 103 8.52 26.62 -35.17
CA ALA A 103 7.52 26.11 -36.10
C ALA A 103 7.44 24.61 -36.01
N CYS A 104 6.20 24.05 -36.15
CA CYS A 104 5.97 22.62 -36.07
C CYS A 104 5.24 22.11 -37.33
N CYS A 105 5.48 20.85 -37.66
CA CYS A 105 4.80 20.16 -38.78
C CYS A 105 4.45 18.70 -38.43
N ASP A 106 3.48 18.16 -39.16
CA ASP A 106 3.02 16.78 -39.10
C ASP A 106 2.62 16.24 -40.50
N SER A 107 3.12 16.92 -41.55
CA SER A 107 2.75 16.64 -42.94
C SER A 107 3.44 15.43 -43.58
N GLY A 108 4.48 14.88 -42.92
CA GLY A 108 5.26 13.74 -43.42
C GLY A 108 6.62 13.63 -42.77
N ASP A 109 7.35 12.55 -43.07
CA ASP A 109 8.69 12.31 -42.52
C ASP A 109 9.65 13.47 -42.88
N ASP A 110 10.48 13.84 -41.89
CA ASP A 110 11.49 14.90 -41.98
C ASP A 110 10.93 16.28 -42.37
N CYS A 111 9.61 16.52 -42.22
CA CYS A 111 8.95 17.79 -42.61
C CYS A 111 9.56 19.03 -41.95
N ASN A 112 10.19 18.90 -40.81
CA ASN A 112 10.82 20.01 -40.08
C ASN A 112 12.14 20.49 -40.71
N TRP A 113 12.72 19.73 -41.63
CA TRP A 113 13.92 20.16 -42.35
C TRP A 113 13.66 21.35 -43.30
N GLU A 114 12.49 21.45 -43.87
CA GLU A 114 12.08 22.50 -44.82
C GLU A 114 11.47 23.72 -44.11
N LEU A 115 11.24 23.67 -42.79
CA LEU A 115 10.63 24.77 -42.06
C LEU A 115 11.64 25.90 -41.81
N THR A 116 11.30 27.11 -42.23
CA THR A 116 12.09 28.33 -42.01
C THR A 116 11.28 29.33 -41.16
N PRO A 117 11.21 29.15 -39.83
CA PRO A 117 10.53 30.11 -38.96
C PRO A 117 11.27 31.45 -38.97
N LYS A 118 10.54 32.56 -39.18
CA LYS A 118 11.14 33.92 -39.18
C LYS A 118 11.00 34.54 -37.80
N VAL A 119 12.12 34.95 -37.20
CA VAL A 119 12.10 35.71 -35.96
C VAL A 119 11.65 37.14 -36.27
N VAL A 120 10.54 37.57 -35.70
CA VAL A 120 10.02 38.93 -35.83
C VAL A 120 10.64 39.78 -34.72
N GLU A 121 11.58 40.66 -35.06
CA GLU A 121 12.04 41.69 -34.16
C GLU A 121 10.90 42.67 -33.88
N ARG A 122 10.40 42.69 -32.67
CA ARG A 122 9.45 43.74 -32.24
C ARG A 122 10.21 45.04 -32.06
N SER A 123 10.02 45.96 -32.99
CA SER A 123 10.46 47.34 -32.79
C SER A 123 9.73 47.91 -31.55
N THR A 124 10.51 48.44 -30.62
CA THR A 124 10.04 49.21 -29.48
C THR A 124 9.55 50.58 -29.92
N THR A 125 8.45 50.66 -30.63
CA THR A 125 7.68 51.91 -30.78
C THR A 125 6.65 51.95 -29.68
N PRO A 126 6.52 53.08 -28.91
CA PRO A 126 5.47 53.21 -27.90
C PRO A 126 4.11 53.12 -28.60
N VAL A 127 3.30 52.22 -28.17
CA VAL A 127 1.92 52.09 -28.59
C VAL A 127 1.19 53.37 -28.23
N PRO A 128 0.50 54.09 -29.15
CA PRO A 128 -0.33 55.22 -28.79
C PRO A 128 -1.40 54.74 -27.83
N GLU A 129 -1.52 55.46 -26.70
CA GLU A 129 -2.51 55.26 -25.67
C GLU A 129 -3.91 55.45 -26.30
N TYR A 130 -4.59 54.33 -26.55
CA TYR A 130 -5.96 54.35 -27.09
C TYR A 130 -6.90 54.69 -25.95
N GLU A 131 -7.41 55.90 -25.89
CA GLU A 131 -8.49 56.31 -24.98
C GLU A 131 -9.75 55.47 -25.28
N VAL A 132 -10.02 54.50 -24.43
CA VAL A 132 -11.26 53.72 -24.47
C VAL A 132 -12.41 54.66 -24.10
N PRO A 133 -13.45 54.81 -24.96
CA PRO A 133 -14.55 55.68 -24.65
C PRO A 133 -15.25 55.22 -23.36
N LYS A 134 -15.42 56.14 -22.40
CA LYS A 134 -16.01 55.94 -21.06
C LYS A 134 -17.37 55.17 -21.00
N LYS A 135 -17.99 54.95 -22.14
CA LYS A 135 -19.25 54.20 -22.28
C LYS A 135 -19.08 52.68 -22.20
N TYR A 136 -17.85 52.18 -22.45
CA TYR A 136 -17.55 50.71 -22.42
C TYR A 136 -17.12 50.24 -21.03
N GLU A 137 -16.56 51.09 -20.19
CA GLU A 137 -16.18 50.76 -18.81
C GLU A 137 -17.36 50.31 -17.96
N ASN A 138 -18.49 50.99 -18.07
CA ASN A 138 -19.71 50.65 -17.31
C ASN A 138 -20.31 49.28 -17.72
N ILE A 139 -20.18 48.88 -19.00
CA ILE A 139 -20.70 47.59 -19.50
C ILE A 139 -19.83 46.43 -19.02
N THR A 140 -18.53 46.62 -18.99
CA THR A 140 -17.59 45.59 -18.49
C THR A 140 -17.71 45.37 -17.00
N HIS A 141 -17.91 46.46 -16.21
CA HIS A 141 -18.17 46.33 -14.77
C HIS A 141 -19.52 45.66 -14.46
N ILE A 142 -20.56 45.95 -15.23
CA ILE A 142 -21.87 45.32 -15.08
C ILE A 142 -21.79 43.83 -15.46
N ALA A 143 -21.11 43.47 -16.55
CA ALA A 143 -20.90 42.08 -16.96
C ALA A 143 -20.09 41.28 -15.92
N LEU A 144 -19.08 41.89 -15.31
CA LEU A 144 -18.25 41.29 -14.27
C LEU A 144 -19.06 41.09 -12.98
N LEU A 145 -19.90 42.08 -12.58
CA LEU A 145 -20.79 41.94 -11.44
C LEU A 145 -21.84 40.82 -11.63
N ILE A 146 -22.42 40.71 -12.84
CA ILE A 146 -23.36 39.63 -13.17
C ILE A 146 -22.64 38.26 -13.15
N SER A 147 -21.45 38.16 -13.70
CA SER A 147 -20.65 36.94 -13.67
C SER A 147 -20.32 36.48 -12.25
N VAL A 148 -19.87 37.40 -11.38
CA VAL A 148 -19.56 37.13 -9.97
C VAL A 148 -20.80 36.69 -9.21
N THR A 149 -21.95 37.38 -9.41
CA THR A 149 -23.19 36.99 -8.75
C THR A 149 -23.71 35.63 -9.16
N VAL A 150 -23.62 35.28 -10.47
CA VAL A 150 -23.99 33.95 -10.98
C VAL A 150 -23.10 32.88 -10.38
N CYS A 151 -21.78 33.09 -10.36
CA CYS A 151 -20.83 32.15 -9.74
C CYS A 151 -21.12 31.95 -8.25
N PHE A 152 -21.46 33.04 -7.53
CA PHE A 152 -21.77 32.96 -6.11
C PHE A 152 -23.10 32.21 -5.84
N VAL A 153 -24.10 32.38 -6.67
CA VAL A 153 -25.38 31.64 -6.61
C VAL A 153 -25.14 30.16 -6.89
N ILE A 154 -24.35 29.81 -7.89
CA ILE A 154 -23.99 28.41 -8.21
C ILE A 154 -23.24 27.80 -7.01
N LEU A 155 -22.30 28.52 -6.41
CA LEU A 155 -21.56 28.05 -5.24
C LEU A 155 -22.50 27.78 -4.05
N ILE A 156 -23.45 28.68 -3.78
CA ILE A 156 -24.45 28.47 -2.71
C ILE A 156 -25.30 27.22 -3.00
N ILE A 157 -25.77 27.06 -4.24
CA ILE A 157 -26.59 25.91 -4.63
C ILE A 157 -25.78 24.61 -4.45
N THR A 158 -24.51 24.57 -4.89
CA THR A 158 -23.66 23.38 -4.74
C THR A 158 -23.37 23.06 -3.28
N VAL A 159 -23.05 24.06 -2.45
CA VAL A 159 -22.82 23.88 -1.02
C VAL A 159 -24.09 23.40 -0.32
N THR A 160 -25.25 24.01 -0.63
CA THR A 160 -26.54 23.58 -0.08
C THR A 160 -26.88 22.15 -0.49
N PHE A 161 -26.65 21.78 -1.76
CA PHE A 161 -26.89 20.44 -2.24
C PHE A 161 -25.97 19.40 -1.56
N VAL A 162 -24.69 19.73 -1.38
CA VAL A 162 -23.73 18.87 -0.66
C VAL A 162 -24.15 18.73 0.81
N TYR A 163 -24.54 19.84 1.44
CA TYR A 163 -25.02 19.84 2.83
C TYR A 163 -26.30 19.02 3.01
N LEU A 164 -27.29 19.17 2.10
CA LEU A 164 -28.51 18.35 2.15
C LEU A 164 -28.25 16.87 1.90
N ARG A 165 -27.32 16.54 1.00
CA ARG A 165 -26.88 15.16 0.81
C ARG A 165 -26.15 14.59 2.03
N TYR A 166 -25.32 15.41 2.67
CA TYR A 166 -24.64 15.01 3.91
C TYR A 166 -25.66 14.75 5.02
N ARG A 167 -26.57 15.70 5.23
CA ARG A 167 -27.62 15.59 6.24
C ARG A 167 -28.60 14.43 6.00
N LYS A 168 -28.94 14.19 4.72
CA LYS A 168 -29.75 13.01 4.37
C LYS A 168 -29.04 11.70 4.70
N ARG A 169 -27.74 11.60 4.44
CA ARG A 169 -26.94 10.44 4.82
C ARG A 169 -26.82 10.27 6.34
N GLU A 170 -26.82 11.34 7.08
CA GLU A 170 -26.77 11.32 8.54
C GLU A 170 -28.10 10.85 9.14
N LEU A 171 -29.22 11.34 8.62
CA LEU A 171 -30.55 10.87 8.98
C LEU A 171 -30.81 9.40 8.59
N GLU A 172 -30.36 8.98 7.43
CA GLU A 172 -30.41 7.55 7.03
C GLU A 172 -29.55 6.67 7.96
N ARG A 173 -28.43 7.20 8.48
CA ARG A 173 -27.60 6.51 9.48
C ARG A 173 -28.30 6.41 10.84
N GLU A 174 -28.96 7.49 11.29
CA GLU A 174 -29.72 7.49 12.55
C GLU A 174 -30.93 6.55 12.47
N GLN A 175 -31.67 6.54 11.36
CA GLN A 175 -32.78 5.60 11.16
C GLN A 175 -32.32 4.13 11.14
N ILE A 176 -31.19 3.83 10.49
CA ILE A 176 -30.60 2.50 10.48
C ILE A 176 -30.12 2.09 11.89
N LEU A 177 -29.66 3.04 12.70
CA LEU A 177 -29.27 2.79 14.08
C LEU A 177 -30.49 2.55 14.98
N GLU A 178 -31.59 3.28 14.80
CA GLU A 178 -32.86 3.06 15.52
C GLU A 178 -33.54 1.76 15.09
N GLU A 179 -33.52 1.40 13.80
CA GLU A 179 -34.02 0.10 13.33
C GLU A 179 -33.16 -1.06 13.88
N ALA A 180 -31.83 -0.89 13.98
CA ALA A 180 -30.94 -1.88 14.57
C ALA A 180 -31.14 -2.02 16.10
N GLU A 181 -31.54 -0.97 16.80
CA GLU A 181 -31.91 -1.03 18.23
C GLU A 181 -33.29 -1.68 18.46
N ASN A 182 -34.22 -1.49 17.54
CA ASN A 182 -35.56 -2.11 17.63
C ASN A 182 -35.58 -3.60 17.21
N GLU A 183 -34.64 -4.07 16.38
CA GLU A 183 -34.50 -5.50 16.04
C GLU A 183 -33.79 -6.31 17.15
N THR A 184 -33.31 -5.70 18.22
CA THR A 184 -32.65 -6.37 19.34
C THR A 184 -33.61 -7.04 20.34
N PHE A 185 -34.86 -7.33 19.96
CA PHE A 185 -35.77 -8.10 20.80
C PHE A 185 -36.03 -9.51 20.29
N ILE A 186 -34.96 -10.32 20.18
CA ILE A 186 -35.06 -11.79 20.22
C ILE A 186 -33.88 -12.31 21.05
N GLY A 187 -34.21 -12.83 22.26
CA GLY A 187 -33.56 -13.91 23.01
C GLY A 187 -32.09 -13.71 23.42
N THR A 188 -31.95 -13.11 24.59
CA THR A 188 -31.04 -13.49 25.69
C THR A 188 -29.81 -14.35 25.36
N GLY A 189 -28.61 -13.76 25.43
CA GLY A 189 -27.51 -14.41 26.16
C GLY A 189 -26.39 -15.05 25.37
N GLU A 190 -26.46 -15.14 24.07
CA GLU A 190 -25.34 -15.68 23.28
C GLU A 190 -24.41 -14.56 22.78
N THR A 191 -23.15 -14.61 23.21
CA THR A 191 -22.13 -13.69 22.73
C THR A 191 -21.68 -14.09 21.34
N LEU A 192 -21.07 -13.13 20.58
CA LEU A 192 -20.41 -13.40 19.31
C LEU A 192 -19.45 -14.59 19.41
N HIS A 193 -18.82 -14.76 20.56
CA HIS A 193 -17.89 -15.84 20.89
C HIS A 193 -18.61 -17.22 20.86
N ASP A 194 -19.78 -17.31 21.44
CA ASP A 194 -20.56 -18.56 21.54
C ASP A 194 -21.07 -19.01 20.16
N LEU A 195 -21.47 -18.07 19.31
CA LEU A 195 -21.88 -18.36 17.92
C LEU A 195 -20.71 -18.82 17.04
N ILE A 196 -19.51 -18.30 17.28
CA ILE A 196 -18.29 -18.73 16.58
C ILE A 196 -17.87 -20.12 17.03
N GLU A 197 -17.95 -20.45 18.33
CA GLU A 197 -17.68 -21.79 18.86
C GLU A 197 -18.70 -22.80 18.33
N GLN A 198 -19.97 -22.45 18.28
CA GLN A 198 -21.03 -23.33 17.77
C GLN A 198 -20.87 -23.61 16.26
N SER A 199 -20.38 -22.62 15.47
CA SER A 199 -20.10 -22.81 14.05
C SER A 199 -18.84 -23.67 13.79
N GLN A 200 -17.89 -23.72 14.73
CA GLN A 200 -16.68 -24.55 14.63
C GLN A 200 -16.90 -26.00 15.06
N SER A 201 -17.90 -26.27 15.90
CA SER A 201 -18.20 -27.64 16.38
C SER A 201 -18.95 -28.51 15.37
N SER A 202 -19.52 -27.95 14.31
CA SER A 202 -20.27 -28.66 13.28
C SER A 202 -19.39 -28.96 12.05
N GLY A 203 -18.30 -29.70 12.27
CA GLY A 203 -17.39 -30.15 11.21
C GLY A 203 -17.92 -31.35 10.44
N SER A 204 -19.03 -31.22 9.73
CA SER A 204 -19.42 -32.15 8.67
C SER A 204 -19.77 -31.34 7.43
N GLY A 205 -19.13 -31.65 6.32
CA GLY A 205 -19.14 -30.97 5.01
C GLY A 205 -20.51 -30.68 4.38
N SER A 206 -21.40 -30.03 5.08
CA SER A 206 -22.65 -29.51 4.55
C SER A 206 -22.53 -28.01 4.28
N GLY A 207 -22.96 -27.55 3.11
CA GLY A 207 -22.85 -26.20 2.62
C GLY A 207 -23.51 -25.07 3.45
N LEU A 208 -23.94 -25.36 4.68
CA LEU A 208 -24.50 -24.40 5.63
C LEU A 208 -23.49 -23.30 6.06
N PRO A 209 -22.21 -23.59 6.33
CA PRO A 209 -21.26 -22.55 6.73
C PRO A 209 -21.09 -21.46 5.66
N LEU A 210 -21.10 -21.82 4.39
CA LEU A 210 -20.98 -20.87 3.27
C LEU A 210 -22.21 -19.98 3.11
N LEU A 211 -23.41 -20.49 3.39
CA LEU A 211 -24.66 -19.72 3.34
C LEU A 211 -24.78 -18.74 4.52
N VAL A 212 -24.36 -19.16 5.71
CA VAL A 212 -24.31 -18.28 6.89
C VAL A 212 -23.26 -17.19 6.70
N GLN A 213 -22.09 -17.52 6.16
CA GLN A 213 -21.04 -16.54 5.85
C GLN A 213 -21.51 -15.48 4.86
N ARG A 214 -22.25 -15.84 3.80
CA ARG A 214 -22.79 -14.88 2.79
C ARG A 214 -23.76 -13.85 3.36
N THR A 215 -24.25 -14.01 4.57
CA THR A 215 -25.13 -13.05 5.23
C THR A 215 -24.38 -12.04 6.10
N ILE A 216 -23.17 -12.35 6.57
CA ILE A 216 -22.40 -11.50 7.49
C ILE A 216 -21.98 -10.19 6.82
N ALA A 217 -21.48 -10.25 5.60
CA ALA A 217 -21.02 -9.04 4.89
C ALA A 217 -22.16 -8.03 4.63
N LYS A 218 -23.41 -8.49 4.54
CA LYS A 218 -24.58 -7.62 4.40
C LYS A 218 -24.96 -6.91 5.70
N GLN A 219 -24.66 -7.55 6.84
CA GLN A 219 -24.96 -7.04 8.18
C GLN A 219 -23.88 -6.07 8.70
N ILE A 220 -22.72 -5.99 8.03
CA ILE A 220 -21.62 -5.13 8.46
C ILE A 220 -21.80 -3.72 7.92
N HIS A 221 -21.80 -2.75 8.84
CA HIS A 221 -21.73 -1.32 8.53
C HIS A 221 -20.28 -0.85 8.58
N LEU A 222 -19.73 -0.47 7.41
CA LEU A 222 -18.39 0.11 7.31
C LEU A 222 -18.42 1.56 7.82
N ILE A 223 -17.56 1.88 8.81
CA ILE A 223 -17.54 3.18 9.47
C ILE A 223 -16.49 4.09 8.88
N LYS A 224 -15.21 3.65 8.90
CA LYS A 224 -14.08 4.43 8.37
C LYS A 224 -12.96 3.53 7.89
N SER A 225 -12.24 3.95 6.85
CA SER A 225 -10.99 3.31 6.46
C SER A 225 -9.93 3.56 7.54
N ILE A 226 -9.25 2.50 7.98
CA ILE A 226 -8.21 2.52 9.02
C ILE A 226 -6.85 2.10 8.49
N GLY A 227 -6.79 1.58 7.27
CA GLY A 227 -5.55 1.20 6.61
C GLY A 227 -5.74 0.97 5.13
N LYS A 228 -4.70 1.30 4.35
CA LYS A 228 -4.62 0.98 2.93
C LYS A 228 -3.34 0.21 2.67
N GLY A 229 -3.48 -0.95 2.08
CA GLY A 229 -2.37 -1.85 1.77
C GLY A 229 -2.28 -2.19 0.29
N ARG A 230 -1.30 -3.02 -0.05
CA ARG A 230 -1.07 -3.47 -1.42
C ARG A 230 -2.26 -4.27 -2.00
N TYR A 231 -2.90 -5.09 -1.18
CA TYR A 231 -3.94 -6.04 -1.61
C TYR A 231 -5.36 -5.53 -1.41
N GLY A 232 -5.55 -4.39 -0.74
CA GLY A 232 -6.86 -3.86 -0.44
C GLY A 232 -6.85 -2.80 0.66
N GLU A 233 -8.02 -2.49 1.17
CA GLU A 233 -8.22 -1.51 2.23
C GLU A 233 -8.79 -2.17 3.47
N VAL A 234 -8.37 -1.72 4.67
CA VAL A 234 -8.90 -2.18 5.95
C VAL A 234 -9.84 -1.12 6.51
N TRP A 235 -11.05 -1.52 6.83
CA TRP A 235 -12.09 -0.67 7.38
C TRP A 235 -12.44 -1.09 8.81
N LYS A 236 -12.69 -0.11 9.68
CA LYS A 236 -13.45 -0.35 10.90
C LYS A 236 -14.92 -0.50 10.50
N GLY A 237 -15.54 -1.58 10.91
CA GLY A 237 -16.95 -1.84 10.75
C GLY A 237 -17.65 -2.09 12.09
N LYS A 238 -18.96 -2.18 12.04
CA LYS A 238 -19.81 -2.58 13.17
C LYS A 238 -20.67 -3.77 12.73
N TRP A 239 -20.68 -4.82 13.50
CA TRP A 239 -21.48 -6.01 13.30
C TRP A 239 -22.13 -6.42 14.62
N ARG A 240 -23.47 -6.51 14.66
CA ARG A 240 -24.24 -6.84 15.87
C ARG A 240 -23.84 -6.02 17.11
N GLY A 241 -23.57 -4.73 16.92
CA GLY A 241 -23.15 -3.84 18.01
C GLY A 241 -21.66 -3.84 18.31
N GLU A 242 -20.88 -4.82 17.85
CA GLU A 242 -19.45 -4.94 18.09
C GLU A 242 -18.60 -4.34 16.97
N ASN A 243 -17.43 -3.80 17.32
CA ASN A 243 -16.48 -3.31 16.34
C ASN A 243 -15.71 -4.47 15.71
N VAL A 244 -15.65 -4.49 14.38
CA VAL A 244 -14.89 -5.48 13.60
C VAL A 244 -13.93 -4.77 12.65
N ALA A 245 -12.84 -5.44 12.26
CA ALA A 245 -12.00 -5.01 11.16
C ALA A 245 -12.37 -5.78 9.89
N VAL A 246 -12.51 -5.05 8.78
CA VAL A 246 -12.90 -5.62 7.48
C VAL A 246 -11.85 -5.27 6.46
N LYS A 247 -11.06 -6.24 6.04
CA LYS A 247 -10.13 -6.11 4.93
C LYS A 247 -10.90 -6.38 3.64
N ILE A 248 -11.00 -5.34 2.80
CA ILE A 248 -11.67 -5.40 1.50
C ILE A 248 -10.58 -5.51 0.45
N PHE A 249 -10.51 -6.66 -0.23
CA PHE A 249 -9.52 -6.91 -1.25
C PHE A 249 -9.94 -6.27 -2.58
N PHE A 250 -8.95 -5.81 -3.35
CA PHE A 250 -9.18 -5.42 -4.74
C PHE A 250 -9.59 -6.66 -5.55
N THR A 251 -10.45 -6.49 -6.54
CA THR A 251 -10.96 -7.59 -7.36
C THR A 251 -9.86 -8.33 -8.13
N THR A 252 -8.75 -7.67 -8.41
CA THR A 252 -7.54 -8.27 -9.00
C THR A 252 -6.78 -9.19 -8.05
N GLU A 253 -7.08 -9.13 -6.75
CA GLU A 253 -6.36 -9.82 -5.69
C GLU A 253 -7.17 -10.99 -5.09
N GLU A 254 -8.04 -11.61 -5.91
CA GLU A 254 -8.88 -12.73 -5.48
C GLU A 254 -8.07 -13.91 -4.94
N GLN A 255 -6.94 -14.23 -5.58
CA GLN A 255 -6.05 -15.30 -5.11
C GLN A 255 -5.44 -15.00 -3.74
N SER A 256 -5.09 -13.73 -3.48
CA SER A 256 -4.58 -13.29 -2.18
C SER A 256 -5.66 -13.42 -1.09
N TRP A 257 -6.92 -13.12 -1.41
CA TRP A 257 -8.04 -13.30 -0.51
C TRP A 257 -8.30 -14.77 -0.19
N PHE A 258 -8.33 -15.65 -1.20
CA PHE A 258 -8.49 -17.09 -1.01
C PHE A 258 -7.38 -17.65 -0.12
N ARG A 259 -6.13 -17.29 -0.41
CA ARG A 259 -4.97 -17.75 0.34
C ARG A 259 -5.02 -17.33 1.81
N GLU A 260 -5.28 -16.06 2.06
CA GLU A 260 -5.35 -15.54 3.44
C GLU A 260 -6.52 -16.15 4.22
N THR A 261 -7.68 -16.30 3.57
CA THR A 261 -8.87 -16.95 4.15
C THR A 261 -8.58 -18.41 4.50
N GLU A 262 -7.99 -19.17 3.59
CA GLU A 262 -7.63 -20.57 3.81
C GLU A 262 -6.68 -20.74 5.01
N LEU A 263 -5.69 -19.85 5.12
CA LEU A 263 -4.75 -19.87 6.25
C LEU A 263 -5.46 -19.58 7.58
N TYR A 264 -6.33 -18.56 7.64
CA TYR A 264 -7.10 -18.28 8.87
C TYR A 264 -8.08 -19.39 9.25
N GLN A 265 -8.58 -20.15 8.30
CA GLN A 265 -9.46 -21.30 8.54
C GLN A 265 -8.70 -22.58 8.93
N THR A 266 -7.37 -22.52 9.03
CA THR A 266 -6.57 -23.66 9.48
C THR A 266 -6.97 -24.07 10.89
N VAL A 267 -7.26 -25.35 11.04
CA VAL A 267 -7.66 -25.95 12.33
C VAL A 267 -6.57 -25.66 13.38
N LEU A 268 -6.97 -25.34 14.62
CA LEU A 268 -6.08 -24.99 15.74
C LEU A 268 -5.17 -23.77 15.49
N LEU A 269 -5.46 -22.94 14.49
CA LEU A 269 -4.73 -21.68 14.30
C LEU A 269 -5.08 -20.65 15.37
N ARG A 270 -6.31 -20.68 15.90
CA ARG A 270 -6.79 -19.73 16.91
C ARG A 270 -5.89 -19.73 18.15
N HIS A 271 -5.41 -18.56 18.51
CA HIS A 271 -4.53 -18.36 19.65
C HIS A 271 -4.61 -16.89 20.10
N ASP A 272 -4.44 -16.62 21.39
CA ASP A 272 -4.54 -15.27 21.96
C ASP A 272 -3.63 -14.23 21.28
N ASN A 273 -2.53 -14.68 20.70
CA ASN A 273 -1.56 -13.82 20.02
C ASN A 273 -1.55 -14.00 18.49
N ILE A 274 -2.64 -14.53 17.94
CA ILE A 274 -2.97 -14.50 16.50
C ILE A 274 -4.25 -13.70 16.33
N LEU A 275 -4.32 -12.84 15.32
CA LEU A 275 -5.52 -12.06 15.03
C LEU A 275 -6.74 -12.97 14.86
N GLY A 276 -7.79 -12.70 15.62
CA GLY A 276 -9.02 -13.48 15.59
C GLY A 276 -9.73 -13.34 14.24
N PHE A 277 -9.89 -14.46 13.54
CA PHE A 277 -10.69 -14.57 12.32
C PHE A 277 -12.16 -14.78 12.69
N ILE A 278 -13.04 -14.00 12.07
CA ILE A 278 -14.49 -14.09 12.27
C ILE A 278 -15.12 -14.75 11.05
N ALA A 279 -14.91 -14.19 9.86
CA ALA A 279 -15.48 -14.74 8.63
C ALA A 279 -14.76 -14.22 7.38
N ALA A 280 -14.94 -14.91 6.28
CA ALA A 280 -14.67 -14.41 4.94
C ALA A 280 -15.97 -14.45 4.14
N ASP A 281 -16.29 -13.37 3.43
CA ASP A 281 -17.56 -13.26 2.71
C ASP A 281 -17.41 -12.47 1.42
N ILE A 282 -18.38 -12.63 0.54
CA ILE A 282 -18.43 -11.97 -0.76
C ILE A 282 -19.66 -11.07 -0.81
N LYS A 283 -19.44 -9.76 -0.90
CA LYS A 283 -20.49 -8.76 -0.97
C LYS A 283 -20.69 -8.27 -2.41
N GLY A 284 -21.82 -8.62 -3.00
CA GLY A 284 -22.25 -8.03 -4.27
C GLY A 284 -22.80 -6.62 -4.06
N THR A 285 -22.33 -5.65 -4.85
CA THR A 285 -22.80 -4.25 -4.84
C THR A 285 -23.58 -3.89 -6.10
N GLY A 286 -24.19 -4.88 -6.77
CA GLY A 286 -24.92 -4.74 -8.03
C GLY A 286 -24.03 -4.90 -9.25
N SER A 287 -23.10 -3.99 -9.49
CA SER A 287 -22.19 -4.01 -10.66
C SER A 287 -20.83 -4.67 -10.40
N TRP A 288 -20.42 -4.80 -9.15
CA TRP A 288 -19.12 -5.42 -8.78
C TRP A 288 -19.23 -6.26 -7.50
N THR A 289 -18.22 -7.06 -7.28
CA THR A 289 -18.10 -7.94 -6.12
C THR A 289 -16.96 -7.46 -5.23
N GLN A 290 -17.17 -7.40 -3.92
CA GLN A 290 -16.16 -7.11 -2.92
C GLN A 290 -15.84 -8.36 -2.11
N LEU A 291 -14.57 -8.64 -1.90
CA LEU A 291 -14.07 -9.78 -1.13
C LEU A 291 -13.70 -9.30 0.27
N PHE A 292 -14.43 -9.76 1.27
CA PHE A 292 -14.27 -9.37 2.66
C PHE A 292 -13.54 -10.44 3.46
N LEU A 293 -12.58 -10.01 4.25
CA LEU A 293 -11.99 -10.78 5.34
C LEU A 293 -12.28 -10.02 6.63
N ILE A 294 -13.04 -10.64 7.53
CA ILE A 294 -13.57 -10.02 8.75
C ILE A 294 -12.84 -10.61 9.94
N THR A 295 -12.27 -9.74 10.77
CA THR A 295 -11.43 -10.10 11.92
C THR A 295 -11.77 -9.22 13.12
N ASP A 296 -11.22 -9.59 14.27
CA ASP A 296 -11.28 -8.75 15.47
C ASP A 296 -10.72 -7.35 15.20
N TYR A 297 -11.35 -6.35 15.82
CA TYR A 297 -10.88 -4.97 15.78
C TYR A 297 -10.11 -4.61 17.05
N HIS A 298 -8.88 -4.15 16.91
CA HIS A 298 -8.06 -3.69 18.01
C HIS A 298 -7.88 -2.17 17.93
N GLU A 299 -8.38 -1.45 18.94
CA GLU A 299 -8.43 0.03 18.95
C GLU A 299 -7.05 0.70 19.00
N ASN A 300 -6.05 0.01 19.61
CA ASN A 300 -4.67 0.49 19.67
C ASN A 300 -3.93 0.37 18.31
N GLY A 301 -4.56 -0.25 17.31
CA GLY A 301 -4.02 -0.35 15.96
C GLY A 301 -2.77 -1.23 15.84
N SER A 302 -1.91 -0.91 14.87
CA SER A 302 -0.66 -1.64 14.69
C SER A 302 0.39 -1.25 15.74
N LEU A 303 1.30 -2.18 16.04
CA LEU A 303 2.44 -1.91 16.90
C LEU A 303 3.28 -0.73 16.37
N TYR A 304 3.38 -0.58 15.04
CA TYR A 304 4.01 0.57 14.40
C TYR A 304 3.37 1.90 14.81
N ASP A 305 2.05 2.01 14.75
CA ASP A 305 1.33 3.24 15.11
C ASP A 305 1.34 3.47 16.63
N TYR A 306 1.25 2.39 17.41
CA TYR A 306 1.34 2.42 18.86
C TYR A 306 2.68 2.98 19.35
N LEU A 307 3.80 2.47 18.80
CA LEU A 307 5.16 2.92 19.16
C LEU A 307 5.45 4.37 18.77
N LYS A 308 4.75 4.93 17.79
CA LYS A 308 4.87 6.36 17.47
C LYS A 308 4.31 7.27 18.55
N LEU A 309 3.25 6.81 19.21
CA LEU A 309 2.48 7.62 20.15
C LEU A 309 2.90 7.39 21.60
N HIS A 310 3.47 6.22 21.92
CA HIS A 310 3.74 5.81 23.30
C HIS A 310 5.22 5.56 23.52
N THR A 311 5.68 5.93 24.71
CA THR A 311 6.91 5.40 25.32
C THR A 311 6.53 4.26 26.25
N LEU A 312 7.45 3.35 26.51
CA LEU A 312 7.20 2.10 27.23
C LEU A 312 8.05 2.05 28.51
N ASP A 313 7.50 1.47 29.54
CA ASP A 313 8.33 0.96 30.63
C ASP A 313 8.89 -0.43 30.29
N THR A 314 9.72 -0.98 31.15
CA THR A 314 10.36 -2.28 30.92
C THR A 314 9.37 -3.44 30.92
N HIS A 315 8.29 -3.36 31.70
CA HIS A 315 7.25 -4.38 31.76
C HIS A 315 6.42 -4.37 30.46
N GLU A 316 5.96 -3.19 30.02
CA GLU A 316 5.21 -3.01 28.78
C GLU A 316 6.00 -3.47 27.55
N MET A 317 7.29 -3.08 27.50
CA MET A 317 8.21 -3.52 26.44
C MET A 317 8.30 -5.04 26.36
N LEU A 318 8.51 -5.69 27.49
CA LEU A 318 8.61 -7.16 27.55
C LEU A 318 7.27 -7.84 27.25
N LEU A 319 6.15 -7.27 27.69
CA LEU A 319 4.81 -7.79 27.42
C LEU A 319 4.50 -7.79 25.91
N LEU A 320 4.80 -6.68 25.22
CA LEU A 320 4.66 -6.58 23.77
C LEU A 320 5.54 -7.59 23.04
N CYS A 321 6.84 -7.66 23.39
CA CYS A 321 7.77 -8.59 22.75
C CYS A 321 7.42 -10.06 23.03
N HIS A 322 7.07 -10.39 24.28
CA HIS A 322 6.71 -11.74 24.68
C HIS A 322 5.44 -12.22 23.96
N SER A 323 4.36 -11.42 24.00
CA SER A 323 3.10 -11.77 23.36
C SER A 323 3.25 -11.94 21.83
N ALA A 324 4.00 -11.06 21.17
CA ALA A 324 4.32 -11.23 19.75
C ALA A 324 5.11 -12.53 19.48
N SER A 325 6.10 -12.85 20.33
CA SER A 325 6.86 -14.11 20.22
C SER A 325 5.99 -15.35 20.45
N CYS A 326 4.96 -15.26 21.31
CA CYS A 326 3.98 -16.33 21.51
C CYS A 326 3.20 -16.62 20.24
N GLY A 327 2.73 -15.57 19.53
CA GLY A 327 2.05 -15.70 18.25
C GLY A 327 2.93 -16.35 17.17
N ILE A 328 4.17 -15.88 17.00
CA ILE A 328 5.11 -16.46 16.04
C ILE A 328 5.45 -17.91 16.42
N SER A 329 5.64 -18.20 17.71
CA SER A 329 5.91 -19.57 18.18
C SER A 329 4.72 -20.50 17.90
N HIS A 330 3.49 -20.03 18.06
CA HIS A 330 2.29 -20.80 17.71
C HIS A 330 2.21 -21.07 16.20
N LEU A 331 2.51 -20.09 15.35
CA LEU A 331 2.58 -20.30 13.90
C LEU A 331 3.63 -21.34 13.53
N HIS A 332 4.86 -21.20 14.02
CA HIS A 332 5.99 -22.07 13.69
C HIS A 332 5.87 -23.49 14.22
N THR A 333 5.02 -23.72 15.23
CA THR A 333 4.86 -25.04 15.85
C THR A 333 3.83 -25.84 15.10
N GLU A 334 4.21 -27.05 14.68
CA GLU A 334 3.26 -28.05 14.20
C GLU A 334 2.56 -28.72 15.39
N ILE A 335 1.25 -28.92 15.26
CA ILE A 335 0.45 -29.65 16.25
C ILE A 335 -0.05 -30.94 15.57
N PHE A 336 0.50 -32.07 15.99
CA PHE A 336 0.15 -33.37 15.45
C PHE A 336 -1.21 -33.85 15.97
N GLY A 337 -1.93 -34.61 15.14
CA GLY A 337 -3.20 -35.24 15.48
C GLY A 337 -4.12 -35.34 14.28
N THR A 338 -5.26 -36.04 14.45
CA THR A 338 -6.29 -36.19 13.40
C THR A 338 -6.89 -34.86 12.92
N ARG A 339 -6.78 -33.81 13.73
CA ARG A 339 -7.10 -32.41 13.39
C ARG A 339 -5.92 -31.54 13.79
N GLY A 340 -4.74 -31.85 13.23
CA GLY A 340 -3.53 -31.15 13.54
C GLY A 340 -3.45 -29.74 12.88
N LYS A 341 -2.51 -28.93 13.33
CA LYS A 341 -2.16 -27.65 12.72
C LYS A 341 -0.79 -27.79 12.03
N PRO A 342 -0.67 -27.51 10.72
CA PRO A 342 0.62 -27.45 10.06
C PRO A 342 1.50 -26.35 10.67
N ALA A 343 2.80 -26.50 10.55
CA ALA A 343 3.70 -25.39 10.84
C ALA A 343 3.54 -24.32 9.74
N ILE A 344 3.50 -23.05 10.17
CA ILE A 344 3.27 -21.89 9.28
C ILE A 344 4.42 -20.91 9.50
N ALA A 345 5.04 -20.42 8.43
CA ALA A 345 5.97 -19.30 8.45
C ALA A 345 5.30 -18.07 7.81
N HIS A 346 5.44 -16.92 8.45
CA HIS A 346 4.66 -15.72 8.13
C HIS A 346 5.17 -14.96 6.89
N ARG A 347 6.48 -14.85 6.71
CA ARG A 347 7.19 -14.19 5.61
C ARG A 347 7.07 -12.67 5.49
N ASP A 348 6.29 -12.00 6.35
CA ASP A 348 6.20 -10.53 6.40
C ASP A 348 6.06 -10.02 7.84
N ILE A 349 6.89 -10.54 8.75
CA ILE A 349 6.95 -10.05 10.13
C ILE A 349 7.48 -8.62 10.13
N LYS A 350 6.66 -7.70 10.67
CA LYS A 350 6.97 -6.27 10.84
C LYS A 350 5.99 -5.64 11.84
N THR A 351 6.33 -4.51 12.41
CA THR A 351 5.48 -3.80 13.39
C THR A 351 4.10 -3.41 12.85
N LYS A 352 3.95 -3.20 11.53
CA LYS A 352 2.64 -2.95 10.91
C LYS A 352 1.72 -4.17 10.86
N ASN A 353 2.26 -5.39 10.89
CA ASN A 353 1.51 -6.64 10.86
C ASN A 353 1.35 -7.27 12.25
N ILE A 354 1.68 -6.53 13.29
CA ILE A 354 1.45 -6.89 14.70
C ILE A 354 0.49 -5.86 15.27
N LEU A 355 -0.63 -6.29 15.83
CA LEU A 355 -1.64 -5.42 16.41
C LEU A 355 -1.54 -5.43 17.94
N VAL A 356 -1.80 -4.27 18.56
CA VAL A 356 -1.78 -4.12 20.02
C VAL A 356 -3.20 -4.20 20.54
N LYS A 357 -3.46 -5.17 21.42
CA LYS A 357 -4.76 -5.38 22.06
C LYS A 357 -4.97 -4.39 23.22
N LYS A 358 -6.20 -4.24 23.67
CA LYS A 358 -6.57 -3.35 24.78
C LYS A 358 -5.82 -3.66 26.10
N ASN A 359 -5.50 -4.93 26.32
CA ASN A 359 -4.75 -5.38 27.50
C ASN A 359 -3.21 -5.21 27.38
N GLY A 360 -2.72 -4.51 26.37
CA GLY A 360 -1.28 -4.29 26.13
C GLY A 360 -0.54 -5.46 25.50
N THR A 361 -1.20 -6.60 25.21
CA THR A 361 -0.57 -7.72 24.51
C THR A 361 -0.69 -7.57 23.00
N CYS A 362 0.14 -8.29 22.24
CA CYS A 362 0.14 -8.29 20.78
C CYS A 362 -0.58 -9.51 20.20
N CYS A 363 -1.06 -9.36 18.96
CA CYS A 363 -1.42 -10.47 18.09
C CYS A 363 -0.84 -10.26 16.68
N ILE A 364 -0.46 -11.39 16.04
CA ILE A 364 0.10 -11.42 14.68
C ILE A 364 -1.06 -11.39 13.68
N ALA A 365 -0.94 -10.56 12.65
CA ALA A 365 -1.94 -10.32 11.61
C ALA A 365 -1.34 -10.41 10.21
N ASP A 366 -2.19 -10.46 9.18
CA ASP A 366 -1.83 -10.43 7.75
C ASP A 366 -1.07 -11.69 7.30
N LEU A 367 -1.78 -12.82 7.22
CA LEU A 367 -1.22 -14.11 6.78
C LEU A 367 -1.16 -14.27 5.26
N GLY A 368 -1.45 -13.23 4.47
CA GLY A 368 -1.54 -13.31 3.01
C GLY A 368 -0.28 -13.79 2.29
N LEU A 369 0.89 -13.69 2.92
CA LEU A 369 2.17 -14.18 2.38
C LEU A 369 2.68 -15.46 3.06
N ALA A 370 1.96 -15.97 4.05
CA ALA A 370 2.43 -17.09 4.84
C ALA A 370 2.49 -18.39 4.02
N VAL A 371 3.43 -19.25 4.41
CA VAL A 371 3.63 -20.58 3.84
C VAL A 371 3.42 -21.62 4.93
N ARG A 372 2.84 -22.76 4.57
CA ARG A 372 2.63 -23.89 5.47
C ARG A 372 3.44 -25.10 5.04
N TYR A 373 3.79 -25.91 6.02
CA TYR A 373 4.47 -27.19 5.80
C TYR A 373 3.47 -28.32 5.84
N ILE A 374 3.42 -29.14 4.80
CA ILE A 374 2.56 -30.29 4.69
C ILE A 374 3.40 -31.53 5.02
N SER A 375 3.30 -32.00 6.27
CA SER A 375 4.15 -33.08 6.80
C SER A 375 3.96 -34.41 6.07
N GLU A 376 2.72 -34.69 5.58
CA GLU A 376 2.39 -35.93 4.87
C GLU A 376 3.13 -36.08 3.54
N SER A 377 3.30 -34.97 2.80
CA SER A 377 4.05 -34.96 1.54
C SER A 377 5.48 -34.43 1.70
N SER A 378 5.84 -33.92 2.88
CA SER A 378 7.09 -33.19 3.14
C SER A 378 7.28 -31.97 2.22
N GLU A 379 6.20 -31.34 1.79
CA GLU A 379 6.19 -30.22 0.88
C GLU A 379 5.93 -28.90 1.58
N VAL A 380 6.51 -27.83 1.02
CA VAL A 380 6.24 -26.46 1.44
C VAL A 380 5.23 -25.86 0.46
N ASP A 381 4.02 -25.55 0.95
CA ASP A 381 2.99 -24.90 0.18
C ASP A 381 3.27 -23.40 0.05
N ILE A 382 3.92 -23.04 -1.06
CA ILE A 382 4.38 -21.67 -1.33
C ILE A 382 3.39 -20.96 -2.26
N ALA A 383 2.93 -19.77 -1.85
CA ALA A 383 2.18 -18.89 -2.75
C ALA A 383 3.05 -18.48 -3.96
N PRO A 384 2.45 -18.23 -5.14
CA PRO A 384 3.19 -17.99 -6.41
C PRO A 384 4.14 -16.79 -6.38
N ASN A 385 4.08 -15.92 -5.38
CA ASN A 385 4.95 -14.76 -5.22
C ASN A 385 6.22 -15.08 -4.40
N THR A 386 7.32 -15.43 -5.05
CA THR A 386 8.56 -15.86 -4.41
C THR A 386 9.36 -14.75 -3.72
N ARG A 387 9.31 -13.51 -4.20
CA ARG A 387 9.98 -12.32 -3.61
C ARG A 387 8.96 -11.38 -2.98
N SER A 388 8.20 -11.88 -2.00
CA SER A 388 7.20 -11.09 -1.30
C SER A 388 7.66 -10.75 0.12
N GLY A 389 7.22 -9.61 0.63
CA GLY A 389 7.52 -9.12 1.96
C GLY A 389 8.01 -7.67 1.94
N THR A 390 8.21 -7.12 3.12
CA THR A 390 8.67 -5.74 3.29
C THR A 390 10.19 -5.69 3.27
N LYS A 391 10.77 -5.14 2.20
CA LYS A 391 12.22 -5.14 1.89
C LYS A 391 13.10 -4.88 3.13
N ARG A 392 12.75 -3.87 3.94
CA ARG A 392 13.49 -3.44 5.13
C ARG A 392 13.63 -4.50 6.22
N TYR A 393 12.71 -5.47 6.28
CA TYR A 393 12.72 -6.55 7.26
C TYR A 393 13.21 -7.89 6.71
N MET A 394 13.55 -7.94 5.42
CA MET A 394 14.00 -9.17 4.80
C MET A 394 15.36 -9.61 5.31
N ALA A 395 15.48 -10.90 5.56
CA ALA A 395 16.75 -11.52 5.93
C ALA A 395 17.74 -11.54 4.75
N PRO A 396 19.08 -11.58 5.00
CA PRO A 396 20.08 -11.56 3.95
C PRO A 396 19.87 -12.61 2.87
N GLU A 397 19.57 -13.85 3.26
CA GLU A 397 19.31 -14.97 2.33
C GLU A 397 18.08 -14.75 1.45
N VAL A 398 17.07 -14.00 1.95
CA VAL A 398 15.88 -13.63 1.16
C VAL A 398 16.23 -12.53 0.17
N LEU A 399 17.01 -11.54 0.58
CA LEU A 399 17.47 -10.44 -0.28
C LEU A 399 18.36 -10.95 -1.43
N GLU A 400 19.14 -12.00 -1.20
CA GLU A 400 20.04 -12.59 -2.20
C GLU A 400 19.43 -13.77 -2.96
N ASP A 401 18.13 -14.06 -2.74
CA ASP A 401 17.41 -15.21 -3.35
C ASP A 401 18.12 -16.56 -3.13
N ARG A 402 18.76 -16.71 -1.97
CA ARG A 402 19.49 -17.92 -1.55
C ARG A 402 18.70 -18.82 -0.60
N VAL A 403 17.42 -18.51 -0.38
CA VAL A 403 16.55 -19.33 0.46
C VAL A 403 16.35 -20.69 -0.17
N ASN A 404 16.63 -21.76 0.59
CA ASN A 404 16.25 -23.09 0.16
C ASN A 404 14.73 -23.27 0.25
N LYS A 405 14.06 -23.15 -0.90
CA LYS A 405 12.59 -23.14 -1.01
C LYS A 405 11.96 -24.47 -0.57
N ASN A 406 12.71 -25.55 -0.63
CA ASN A 406 12.24 -26.89 -0.25
C ASN A 406 12.44 -27.18 1.25
N HIS A 407 13.10 -26.28 1.97
CA HIS A 407 13.39 -26.48 3.39
C HIS A 407 12.59 -25.49 4.24
N PHE A 408 11.54 -25.96 4.90
CA PHE A 408 10.61 -25.13 5.64
C PHE A 408 11.27 -24.27 6.75
N ASP A 409 12.29 -24.82 7.44
CA ASP A 409 13.00 -24.09 8.49
C ASP A 409 13.66 -22.80 7.99
N ALA A 410 14.02 -22.72 6.70
CA ALA A 410 14.59 -21.51 6.13
C ALA A 410 13.62 -20.31 6.22
N TYR A 411 12.32 -20.56 6.05
CA TYR A 411 11.30 -19.51 6.20
C TYR A 411 11.09 -19.11 7.65
N LYS A 412 11.10 -20.06 8.61
CA LYS A 412 11.05 -19.74 10.04
C LYS A 412 12.26 -18.92 10.48
N GLN A 413 13.45 -19.25 9.98
CA GLN A 413 14.67 -18.51 10.26
C GLN A 413 14.63 -17.09 9.70
N ALA A 414 14.01 -16.87 8.52
CA ALA A 414 13.79 -15.54 7.97
C ALA A 414 12.80 -14.72 8.81
N ASP A 415 11.71 -15.35 9.30
CA ASP A 415 10.78 -14.70 10.25
C ASP A 415 11.49 -14.26 11.54
N MET A 416 12.40 -15.09 12.07
CA MET A 416 13.15 -14.75 13.27
C MET A 416 14.12 -13.59 13.06
N TYR A 417 14.72 -13.45 11.89
CA TYR A 417 15.50 -12.27 11.53
C TYR A 417 14.63 -10.99 11.59
N ALA A 418 13.48 -11.02 10.92
CA ALA A 418 12.53 -9.91 10.92
C ALA A 418 12.04 -9.57 12.34
N PHE A 419 11.77 -10.60 13.16
CA PHE A 419 11.37 -10.42 14.55
C PHE A 419 12.44 -9.75 15.40
N GLY A 420 13.72 -10.06 15.18
CA GLY A 420 14.82 -9.34 15.82
C GLY A 420 14.78 -7.84 15.55
N LEU A 421 14.42 -7.43 14.33
CA LEU A 421 14.24 -6.02 13.97
C LEU A 421 12.99 -5.40 14.63
N VAL A 422 11.89 -6.16 14.75
CA VAL A 422 10.70 -5.73 15.51
C VAL A 422 11.04 -5.47 16.98
N VAL A 423 11.78 -6.38 17.62
CA VAL A 423 12.21 -6.22 19.03
C VAL A 423 13.05 -4.95 19.18
N TRP A 424 13.92 -4.64 18.22
CA TRP A 424 14.70 -3.41 18.24
C TRP A 424 13.81 -2.15 18.15
N GLU A 425 12.77 -2.14 17.32
CA GLU A 425 11.83 -1.01 17.25
C GLU A 425 11.08 -0.80 18.57
N VAL A 426 10.66 -1.88 19.24
CA VAL A 426 10.01 -1.83 20.55
C VAL A 426 10.99 -1.31 21.62
N ALA A 427 12.21 -1.86 21.65
CA ALA A 427 13.25 -1.49 22.62
C ALA A 427 13.62 0.00 22.56
N ARG A 428 13.61 0.61 21.37
CA ARG A 428 13.86 2.05 21.20
C ARG A 428 12.89 2.92 21.96
N ARG A 429 11.66 2.47 22.15
CA ARG A 429 10.61 3.23 22.84
C ARG A 429 10.60 3.00 24.35
N CYS A 430 11.46 2.09 24.86
CA CYS A 430 11.58 1.84 26.29
C CYS A 430 12.37 2.96 26.96
N ILE A 431 11.85 3.45 28.08
CA ILE A 431 12.50 4.46 28.91
C ILE A 431 13.61 3.79 29.72
N ILE A 432 14.88 4.03 29.37
CA ILE A 432 16.06 3.52 30.06
C ILE A 432 16.90 4.70 30.54
N GLY A 433 17.12 4.77 31.87
CA GLY A 433 17.83 5.90 32.47
C GLY A 433 17.12 7.26 32.21
N GLY A 434 15.79 7.26 32.14
CA GLY A 434 14.97 8.46 31.90
C GLY A 434 14.88 8.89 30.44
N ILE A 435 15.45 8.14 29.49
CA ILE A 435 15.50 8.49 28.06
C ILE A 435 14.87 7.37 27.24
N ALA A 436 13.95 7.75 26.34
CA ALA A 436 13.48 6.91 25.23
C ALA A 436 13.86 7.57 23.90
N GLU A 437 14.31 6.77 22.94
CA GLU A 437 14.52 7.27 21.58
C GLU A 437 13.21 7.47 20.83
N ASP A 438 13.21 8.37 19.85
CA ASP A 438 12.11 8.51 18.92
C ASP A 438 11.90 7.21 18.14
N HIS A 439 10.63 6.94 17.79
CA HIS A 439 10.31 5.81 16.92
C HIS A 439 11.04 5.96 15.58
N ALA A 440 11.74 4.91 15.19
CA ALA A 440 12.38 4.84 13.88
C ALA A 440 12.29 3.41 13.33
N LEU A 441 12.19 3.29 12.00
CA LEU A 441 12.25 2.01 11.32
C LEU A 441 13.69 1.44 11.36
N PRO A 442 13.87 0.11 11.30
CA PRO A 442 15.20 -0.48 11.17
C PRO A 442 16.00 0.16 10.03
N TYR A 443 17.29 0.43 10.26
CA TYR A 443 18.19 1.07 9.29
C TYR A 443 17.78 2.50 8.87
N PHE A 444 17.06 3.24 9.72
CA PHE A 444 16.59 4.61 9.40
C PHE A 444 17.74 5.59 9.14
N ASP A 445 18.90 5.32 9.69
CA ASP A 445 20.15 6.08 9.57
C ASP A 445 20.91 5.80 8.27
N CYS A 446 20.62 4.69 7.60
CA CYS A 446 21.30 4.24 6.38
C CYS A 446 20.37 4.17 5.15
N LEU A 447 19.05 4.12 5.37
CA LEU A 447 18.05 3.93 4.32
C LEU A 447 16.97 5.00 4.38
N HIS A 448 16.61 5.59 3.23
CA HIS A 448 15.46 6.48 3.12
C HIS A 448 14.12 5.74 3.36
N SER A 449 13.01 6.49 3.40
CA SER A 449 11.67 5.97 3.80
C SER A 449 11.17 4.80 2.95
N ASP A 450 11.37 4.83 1.63
CA ASP A 450 11.03 3.75 0.68
C ASP A 450 12.29 3.33 -0.11
N PRO A 451 13.15 2.49 0.48
CA PRO A 451 14.39 2.08 -0.17
C PRO A 451 14.13 1.12 -1.33
N SER A 452 14.99 1.16 -2.34
CA SER A 452 15.01 0.14 -3.37
C SER A 452 15.44 -1.22 -2.80
N PHE A 453 15.22 -2.28 -3.55
CA PHE A 453 15.68 -3.62 -3.16
C PHE A 453 17.22 -3.66 -3.06
N GLU A 454 17.90 -3.00 -4.00
CA GLU A 454 19.37 -2.95 -4.04
C GLU A 454 19.96 -2.13 -2.88
N ASP A 455 19.31 -1.04 -2.45
CA ASP A 455 19.76 -0.26 -1.30
C ASP A 455 19.77 -1.14 -0.03
N VAL A 456 18.67 -1.89 0.20
CA VAL A 456 18.57 -2.77 1.36
C VAL A 456 19.59 -3.92 1.26
N ARG A 457 19.74 -4.53 0.08
CA ARG A 457 20.72 -5.60 -0.15
C ARG A 457 22.14 -5.11 0.11
N LYS A 458 22.49 -3.91 -0.35
CA LYS A 458 23.80 -3.29 -0.10
C LYS A 458 24.08 -3.18 1.39
N ILE A 459 23.18 -2.55 2.16
CA ILE A 459 23.34 -2.33 3.60
C ILE A 459 23.39 -3.66 4.37
N VAL A 460 22.41 -4.55 4.11
CA VAL A 460 22.21 -5.75 4.94
C VAL A 460 23.17 -6.88 4.58
N CYS A 461 23.46 -7.09 3.27
CA CYS A 461 24.23 -8.23 2.78
C CYS A 461 25.69 -7.89 2.49
N VAL A 462 25.96 -6.75 1.85
CA VAL A 462 27.32 -6.36 1.46
C VAL A 462 28.04 -5.69 2.62
N GLU A 463 27.47 -4.63 3.17
CA GLU A 463 28.05 -3.88 4.29
C GLU A 463 27.81 -4.55 5.65
N GLN A 464 26.90 -5.52 5.72
CA GLN A 464 26.53 -6.29 6.91
C GLN A 464 26.12 -5.41 8.11
N ILE A 465 25.60 -4.22 7.82
CA ILE A 465 25.12 -3.30 8.84
C ILE A 465 23.89 -3.87 9.54
N ARG A 466 23.80 -3.65 10.86
CA ARG A 466 22.61 -3.92 11.67
C ARG A 466 22.23 -2.65 12.45
N PRO A 467 20.97 -2.53 12.87
CA PRO A 467 20.53 -1.35 13.62
C PRO A 467 21.41 -1.11 14.86
N ALA A 468 21.74 0.16 15.09
CA ALA A 468 22.61 0.55 16.19
C ALA A 468 21.98 0.23 17.56
N ILE A 469 22.81 -0.25 18.48
CA ILE A 469 22.45 -0.56 19.86
C ILE A 469 23.07 0.50 20.76
N PRO A 470 22.26 1.36 21.42
CA PRO A 470 22.78 2.38 22.33
C PRO A 470 23.52 1.77 23.53
N ASN A 471 24.65 2.37 23.94
CA ASN A 471 25.44 1.88 25.04
C ASN A 471 24.66 1.77 26.35
N ARG A 472 23.68 2.66 26.58
CA ARG A 472 22.84 2.62 27.80
C ARG A 472 21.99 1.35 27.93
N TRP A 473 21.66 0.67 26.80
CA TRP A 473 20.94 -0.60 26.84
C TRP A 473 21.76 -1.71 27.49
N ILE A 474 23.08 -1.65 27.36
CA ILE A 474 24.00 -2.65 27.97
C ILE A 474 24.07 -2.51 29.49
N SER A 475 23.80 -1.30 30.02
CA SER A 475 23.84 -1.03 31.46
C SER A 475 22.57 -1.50 32.19
N ASP A 476 21.45 -1.65 31.50
CA ASP A 476 20.21 -2.17 32.07
C ASP A 476 20.16 -3.71 31.97
N PRO A 477 19.85 -4.43 33.07
CA PRO A 477 19.90 -5.89 33.09
C PRO A 477 18.92 -6.55 32.14
N TYR A 478 17.70 -6.00 31.96
CA TYR A 478 16.71 -6.54 31.06
C TYR A 478 17.03 -6.21 29.60
N MET A 479 17.42 -4.97 29.33
CA MET A 479 17.85 -4.55 27.99
C MET A 479 19.10 -5.29 27.51
N LYS A 480 20.02 -5.61 28.39
CA LYS A 480 21.20 -6.43 28.07
C LYS A 480 20.82 -7.82 27.56
N ILE A 481 19.85 -8.48 28.23
CA ILE A 481 19.36 -9.78 27.78
C ILE A 481 18.60 -9.63 26.46
N LEU A 482 17.73 -8.61 26.33
CA LEU A 482 16.97 -8.34 25.12
C LEU A 482 17.88 -8.03 23.92
N THR A 483 18.95 -7.26 24.14
CA THR A 483 19.99 -6.98 23.14
C THR A 483 20.64 -8.26 22.65
N LYS A 484 20.94 -9.21 23.52
CA LYS A 484 21.48 -10.52 23.13
C LYS A 484 20.47 -11.29 22.28
N VAL A 485 19.19 -11.30 22.66
CA VAL A 485 18.12 -11.92 21.87
C VAL A 485 18.03 -11.31 20.47
N MET A 486 18.09 -9.98 20.35
CA MET A 486 18.08 -9.29 19.05
C MET A 486 19.27 -9.72 18.17
N ILE A 487 20.49 -9.67 18.71
CA ILE A 487 21.71 -10.02 17.99
C ILE A 487 21.67 -11.47 17.50
N GLU A 488 21.21 -12.39 18.33
CA GLU A 488 21.06 -13.79 17.95
C GLU A 488 19.94 -14.01 16.91
N CYS A 489 18.83 -13.26 16.97
CA CYS A 489 17.77 -13.34 15.99
C CYS A 489 18.20 -12.84 14.60
N TRP A 490 18.94 -11.75 14.51
CA TRP A 490 19.37 -11.21 13.21
C TRP A 490 20.79 -11.66 12.78
N SER A 491 21.26 -12.79 13.31
CA SER A 491 22.52 -13.39 12.87
C SER A 491 22.58 -13.54 11.34
N PRO A 492 23.72 -13.21 10.71
CA PRO A 492 23.92 -13.44 9.27
C PRO A 492 23.71 -14.90 8.86
N ASN A 493 24.15 -15.85 9.70
CA ASN A 493 23.91 -17.27 9.50
C ASN A 493 22.50 -17.66 9.96
N PRO A 494 21.58 -18.08 9.06
CA PRO A 494 20.22 -18.46 9.42
C PRO A 494 20.15 -19.56 10.48
N ALA A 495 21.02 -20.58 10.40
CA ALA A 495 21.05 -21.70 11.35
C ALA A 495 21.48 -21.31 12.78
N ALA A 496 22.17 -20.17 12.94
CA ALA A 496 22.57 -19.66 14.25
C ALA A 496 21.49 -18.82 14.95
N ARG A 497 20.38 -18.51 14.25
CA ARG A 497 19.30 -17.70 14.80
C ARG A 497 18.52 -18.46 15.85
N LEU A 498 18.02 -17.73 16.85
CA LEU A 498 17.12 -18.29 17.85
C LEU A 498 15.82 -18.77 17.21
N THR A 499 15.32 -19.91 17.66
CA THR A 499 13.96 -20.34 17.33
C THR A 499 12.92 -19.51 18.07
N SER A 500 11.72 -19.37 17.50
CA SER A 500 10.62 -18.65 18.14
C SER A 500 10.28 -19.17 19.53
N LEU A 501 10.32 -20.49 19.73
CA LEU A 501 10.12 -21.12 21.03
C LEU A 501 11.19 -20.72 22.07
N ARG A 502 12.45 -20.62 21.64
CA ARG A 502 13.54 -20.18 22.52
C ARG A 502 13.36 -18.73 22.93
N VAL A 503 13.02 -17.86 21.98
CA VAL A 503 12.73 -16.44 22.26
C VAL A 503 11.55 -16.29 23.21
N LYS A 504 10.42 -16.96 22.94
CA LYS A 504 9.24 -17.00 23.81
C LYS A 504 9.62 -17.37 25.26
N LYS A 505 10.36 -18.47 25.44
CA LYS A 505 10.78 -18.92 26.78
C LYS A 505 11.71 -17.92 27.48
N THR A 506 12.62 -17.26 26.75
CA THR A 506 13.53 -16.26 27.30
C THR A 506 12.77 -15.03 27.77
N LEU A 507 11.91 -14.48 26.91
CA LEU A 507 11.10 -13.29 27.23
C LEU A 507 10.08 -13.57 28.34
N GLY A 508 9.48 -14.76 28.38
CA GLY A 508 8.57 -15.18 29.46
C GLY A 508 9.24 -15.18 30.80
N LYS A 509 10.46 -15.75 30.92
CA LYS A 509 11.24 -15.72 32.18
C LYS A 509 11.59 -14.31 32.63
N MET A 510 11.88 -13.41 31.67
CA MET A 510 12.15 -12.01 31.98
C MET A 510 10.90 -11.31 32.54
N LEU A 511 9.75 -11.56 31.93
CA LEU A 511 8.47 -10.99 32.37
C LEU A 511 8.09 -11.49 33.77
N GLU A 512 8.15 -12.79 34.00
CA GLU A 512 7.92 -13.40 35.31
C GLU A 512 8.82 -12.81 36.39
N SER A 513 10.11 -12.56 36.09
CA SER A 513 11.07 -11.94 37.01
C SER A 513 10.64 -10.52 37.39
N ILE A 514 10.18 -9.69 36.48
CA ILE A 514 9.71 -8.33 36.78
C ILE A 514 8.44 -8.38 37.65
N GLU A 515 7.49 -9.23 37.30
CA GLU A 515 6.23 -9.37 38.05
C GLU A 515 6.50 -9.81 39.51
N LEU A 516 7.48 -10.71 39.71
CA LEU A 516 7.89 -11.14 41.05
C LEU A 516 8.52 -9.99 41.82
N HIS A 517 9.42 -9.21 41.21
CA HIS A 517 10.04 -8.05 41.85
C HIS A 517 9.00 -6.99 42.23
N THR A 518 8.04 -6.72 41.37
CA THR A 518 6.95 -5.75 41.62
C THR A 518 6.06 -6.19 42.79
N LYS A 519 5.73 -7.49 42.89
CA LYS A 519 4.95 -8.03 44.00
C LYS A 519 5.70 -7.95 45.35
N LEU A 520 6.99 -8.22 45.34
CA LEU A 520 7.82 -8.12 46.56
C LEU A 520 7.96 -6.67 47.05
N SER A 521 8.13 -5.71 46.11
CA SER A 521 8.23 -4.29 46.45
C SER A 521 6.90 -3.66 46.92
N SER A 522 5.75 -4.24 46.56
CA SER A 522 4.44 -3.79 47.04
C SER A 522 4.04 -4.35 48.42
N GLN A 523 4.79 -5.35 48.92
CA GLN A 523 4.58 -5.97 50.23
C GLN A 523 5.56 -5.44 51.30
N SER A 524 6.60 -4.71 50.89
CA SER A 524 7.54 -4.01 51.79
C SER A 524 7.13 -2.54 51.99
#